data_8e5058d2df9cb358f93f2b7563414874
#
_entry.id   8e5058d2df9cb358f93f2b7563414874
#
_cell.length_a   1.000
_cell.length_b   1.000
_cell.length_c   1.000
_cell.angle_alpha   90.00
_cell.angle_beta   90.00
_cell.angle_gamma   90.00
#
_symmetry.space_group_name_H-M   'P 1'
#
loop_
_entity.id
_entity.type
_entity.pdbx_description
1 polymer ?
#
loop_
_entity_poly.entity_id
_entity_poly.type
_entity_poly.pdbx_seq_one_letter_code
_entity_poly.pdbx_strand_id
1 'polypeptide(L)'
;GNLSPKVEMPLQVIVTKELTIHGSCASRGEIPACIDLLNRGAIRVEPLITATAPLADGPDWFRRLHAGEPGAMKVILNPMR
;
A
#
# COMPACT_ATOMS: atom_id res chain seq x y z
N GLY A 1 -3.27 -1.92 5.92
CA GLY A 1 -2.51 -1.57 7.10
C GLY A 1 -3.29 -1.69 8.40
N ASN A 2 -2.58 -1.62 9.50
CA ASN A 2 -3.17 -1.74 10.82
C ASN A 2 -3.59 -0.37 11.34
N LEU A 3 -4.70 0.15 10.85
CA LEU A 3 -5.16 1.49 11.19
C LEU A 3 -5.88 1.56 12.55
N SER A 4 -6.55 0.47 12.94
CA SER A 4 -7.30 0.42 14.19
C SER A 4 -7.38 -1.03 14.67
N PRO A 5 -7.31 -1.27 16.00
CA PRO A 5 -7.47 -2.62 16.54
C PRO A 5 -8.89 -3.16 16.36
N LYS A 6 -9.87 -2.27 16.18
CA LYS A 6 -11.27 -2.65 16.00
C LYS A 6 -11.91 -1.75 14.96
N VAL A 7 -12.72 -2.34 14.10
CA VAL A 7 -13.52 -1.61 13.11
C VAL A 7 -14.94 -2.15 13.11
N GLU A 8 -15.90 -1.28 12.80
CA GLU A 8 -17.27 -1.71 12.57
C GLU A 8 -17.39 -2.29 11.17
N MET A 9 -18.12 -3.40 11.05
CA MET A 9 -18.33 -4.07 9.79
C MET A 9 -19.81 -4.31 9.55
N PRO A 10 -20.30 -4.09 8.33
CA PRO A 10 -21.71 -4.35 7.99
C PRO A 10 -21.95 -5.86 7.81
N LEU A 11 -22.07 -6.58 8.90
CA LEU A 11 -22.20 -8.04 8.90
C LEU A 11 -23.32 -8.52 7.97
N GLN A 12 -24.45 -7.82 7.96
CA GLN A 12 -25.58 -8.21 7.11
C GLN A 12 -25.22 -8.16 5.62
N VAL A 13 -24.46 -7.19 5.19
CA VAL A 13 -23.98 -7.10 3.81
C VAL A 13 -23.08 -8.27 3.48
N ILE A 14 -22.20 -8.64 4.40
CA ILE A 14 -21.31 -9.78 4.23
C ILE A 14 -22.12 -11.07 4.04
N VAL A 15 -23.14 -11.27 4.87
CA VAL A 15 -23.99 -12.46 4.81
C VAL A 15 -24.83 -12.48 3.53
N THR A 16 -25.51 -11.39 3.22
CA THR A 16 -26.46 -11.34 2.09
C THR A 16 -25.75 -11.41 0.74
N LYS A 17 -24.52 -10.92 0.65
CA LYS A 17 -23.71 -11.00 -0.57
C LYS A 17 -22.78 -12.22 -0.61
N GLU A 18 -22.86 -13.07 0.39
CA GLU A 18 -22.03 -14.29 0.49
C GLU A 18 -20.54 -14.01 0.28
N LEU A 19 -20.04 -12.96 0.96
CA LEU A 19 -18.64 -12.53 0.83
C LEU A 19 -17.71 -13.43 1.64
N THR A 20 -16.51 -13.62 1.13
CA THR A 20 -15.42 -14.28 1.84
C THR A 20 -14.40 -13.22 2.26
N ILE A 21 -13.97 -13.26 3.52
CA ILE A 21 -13.00 -12.33 4.08
C ILE A 21 -11.75 -13.11 4.49
N HIS A 22 -10.61 -12.69 3.97
CA HIS A 22 -9.31 -13.26 4.31
C HIS A 22 -8.44 -12.20 4.99
N GLY A 23 -7.88 -12.54 6.14
CA GLY A 23 -6.87 -11.71 6.79
C GLY A 23 -5.48 -12.00 6.20
N SER A 24 -4.65 -10.98 6.13
CA SER A 24 -3.25 -11.13 5.74
C SER A 24 -2.40 -10.18 6.56
N CYS A 25 -1.15 -10.52 6.76
CA CYS A 25 -0.24 -9.68 7.52
C CYS A 25 1.16 -9.77 6.92
N ALA A 26 1.74 -8.59 6.62
CA ALA A 26 3.10 -8.46 6.13
C ALA A 26 3.40 -9.36 4.91
N SER A 27 4.52 -10.08 4.95
CA SER A 27 4.92 -10.99 3.88
C SER A 27 5.47 -12.29 4.46
N ARG A 28 5.39 -13.37 3.68
CA ARG A 28 5.91 -14.67 4.07
C ARG A 28 6.57 -15.36 2.87
N GLY A 29 7.70 -14.78 2.42
CA GLY A 29 8.49 -15.35 1.34
C GLY A 29 8.02 -14.99 -0.07
N GLU A 30 7.10 -14.04 -0.22
CA GLU A 30 6.58 -13.65 -1.54
C GLU A 30 7.48 -12.67 -2.30
N ILE A 31 8.44 -12.02 -1.63
CA ILE A 31 9.27 -10.98 -2.23
C ILE A 31 10.00 -11.45 -3.49
N PRO A 32 10.67 -12.63 -3.50
CA PRO A 32 11.33 -13.11 -4.72
C PRO A 32 10.36 -13.29 -5.90
N ALA A 33 9.16 -13.79 -5.64
CA ALA A 33 8.14 -13.95 -6.68
C ALA A 33 7.66 -12.60 -7.21
N CYS A 34 7.49 -11.61 -6.34
CA CYS A 34 7.12 -10.25 -6.74
C CYS A 34 8.19 -9.61 -7.61
N ILE A 35 9.45 -9.76 -7.25
CA ILE A 35 10.58 -9.25 -8.04
C ILE A 35 10.60 -9.91 -9.43
N ASP A 36 10.38 -11.22 -9.50
CA ASP A 36 10.31 -11.93 -10.77
C ASP A 36 9.18 -11.39 -11.65
N LEU A 37 8.00 -11.20 -11.08
CA LEU A 37 6.86 -10.65 -11.81
C LEU A 37 7.14 -9.23 -12.35
N LEU A 38 7.81 -8.39 -11.56
CA LEU A 38 8.22 -7.06 -11.99
C LEU A 38 9.23 -7.13 -13.13
N ASN A 39 10.25 -8.00 -13.02
CA ASN A 39 11.30 -8.15 -14.03
C ASN A 39 10.75 -8.66 -15.36
N ARG A 40 9.75 -9.52 -15.32
CA ARG A 40 9.10 -10.04 -16.52
C ARG A 40 8.06 -9.10 -17.13
N GLY A 41 7.78 -7.98 -16.46
CA GLY A 41 6.72 -7.08 -16.89
C GLY A 41 5.30 -7.64 -16.74
N ALA A 42 5.13 -8.70 -15.95
CA ALA A 42 3.82 -9.32 -15.71
C ALA A 42 2.91 -8.46 -14.83
N ILE A 43 3.51 -7.60 -13.99
CA ILE A 43 2.78 -6.62 -13.20
C ILE A 43 3.38 -5.24 -13.41
N ARG A 44 2.54 -4.22 -13.28
CA ARG A 44 2.93 -2.81 -13.41
C ARG A 44 2.61 -2.09 -12.11
N VAL A 45 3.62 -1.46 -11.53
CA VAL A 45 3.48 -0.73 -10.27
C VAL A 45 3.61 0.78 -10.42
N GLU A 46 4.07 1.26 -11.58
CA GLU A 46 4.27 2.68 -11.83
C GLU A 46 3.02 3.53 -11.54
N PRO A 47 1.80 3.07 -11.90
CA PRO A 47 0.60 3.84 -11.57
C PRO A 47 0.35 4.03 -10.07
N LEU A 48 0.97 3.21 -9.22
CA LEU A 48 0.83 3.30 -7.77
C LEU A 48 1.81 4.29 -7.15
N ILE A 49 2.87 4.67 -7.88
CA ILE A 49 3.91 5.57 -7.38
C ILE A 49 3.44 7.00 -7.59
N THR A 50 3.13 7.68 -6.48
CA THR A 50 2.70 9.08 -6.50
C THR A 50 3.86 10.02 -6.81
N ALA A 51 5.00 9.77 -6.19
CA ALA A 51 6.18 10.63 -6.33
C ALA A 51 7.45 9.87 -5.97
N THR A 52 8.55 10.33 -6.57
CA THR A 52 9.90 10.00 -6.12
C THR A 52 10.56 11.30 -5.68
N ALA A 53 11.04 11.36 -4.45
CA ALA A 53 11.52 12.59 -3.83
C ALA A 53 12.88 12.38 -3.17
N PRO A 54 13.64 13.47 -2.95
CA PRO A 54 14.87 13.39 -2.16
C PRO A 54 14.61 12.93 -0.75
N LEU A 55 15.57 12.29 -0.12
CA LEU A 55 15.46 11.83 1.26
C LEU A 55 15.11 12.98 2.22
N ALA A 56 15.63 14.18 1.98
CA ALA A 56 15.38 15.36 2.80
C ALA A 56 13.89 15.74 2.86
N ASP A 57 13.10 15.36 1.87
CA ASP A 57 11.67 15.63 1.83
C ASP A 57 10.83 14.61 2.61
N GLY A 58 11.49 13.60 3.19
CA GLY A 58 10.81 12.53 3.93
C GLY A 58 9.83 13.02 4.98
N PRO A 59 10.23 13.92 5.91
CA PRO A 59 9.32 14.41 6.95
C PRO A 59 8.05 15.06 6.39
N ASP A 60 8.18 15.80 5.29
CA ASP A 60 7.02 16.42 4.63
C ASP A 60 6.08 15.36 4.04
N TRP A 61 6.64 14.37 3.37
CA TRP A 61 5.84 13.29 2.79
C TRP A 61 5.14 12.44 3.85
N PHE A 62 5.79 12.17 4.99
CA PHE A 62 5.13 11.48 6.10
C PHE A 62 3.93 12.27 6.61
N ARG A 63 4.08 13.60 6.75
CA ARG A 63 2.99 14.46 7.19
C ARG A 63 1.82 14.44 6.18
N ARG A 64 2.11 14.54 4.90
CA ARG A 64 1.11 14.55 3.83
C ARG A 64 0.36 13.21 3.74
N LEU A 65 1.08 12.09 3.81
CA LEU A 65 0.47 10.76 3.80
C LEU A 65 -0.37 10.53 5.04
N HIS A 66 0.10 10.95 6.21
CA HIS A 66 -0.65 10.84 7.45
C HIS A 66 -1.94 11.67 7.42
N ALA A 67 -1.90 12.83 6.80
CA ALA A 67 -3.08 13.69 6.63
C ALA A 67 -4.09 13.15 5.60
N GLY A 68 -3.74 12.09 4.87
CA GLY A 68 -4.63 11.51 3.86
C GLY A 68 -4.75 12.38 2.61
N GLU A 69 -3.66 13.03 2.18
CA GLU A 69 -3.68 13.88 1.00
C GLU A 69 -4.26 13.14 -0.21
N PRO A 70 -5.28 13.71 -0.91
CA PRO A 70 -5.88 13.06 -2.07
C PRO A 70 -4.86 12.74 -3.16
N GLY A 71 -4.91 11.52 -3.68
CA GLY A 71 -4.00 11.06 -4.72
C GLY A 71 -2.64 10.57 -4.22
N ALA A 72 -2.30 10.80 -2.94
CA ALA A 72 -1.06 10.30 -2.37
C ALA A 72 -1.21 8.83 -1.99
N MET A 73 -0.44 7.95 -2.63
CA MET A 73 -0.50 6.50 -2.38
C MET A 73 0.86 5.95 -1.98
N LYS A 74 1.81 5.96 -2.90
CA LYS A 74 3.16 5.44 -2.66
C LYS A 74 4.20 6.49 -3.01
N VAL A 75 5.06 6.80 -2.07
CA VAL A 75 6.18 7.73 -2.28
C VAL A 75 7.49 6.98 -2.06
N ILE A 76 8.40 7.15 -3.01
CA ILE A 76 9.74 6.59 -2.93
C ILE A 76 10.71 7.71 -2.58
N LEU A 77 11.45 7.53 -1.50
CA LEU A 77 12.52 8.46 -1.14
C LEU A 77 13.84 7.94 -1.70
N ASN A 78 14.49 8.77 -2.48
CA ASN A 78 15.76 8.42 -3.10
C ASN A 78 16.90 9.03 -2.28
N PRO A 79 17.72 8.21 -1.61
CA PRO A 79 18.82 8.72 -0.78
C PRO A 79 19.96 9.32 -1.59
N MET A 80 19.96 9.11 -2.91
CA MET A 80 20.99 9.66 -3.81
C MET A 80 20.63 11.04 -4.38
N ARG A 81 19.52 11.62 -3.92
CA ARG A 81 19.06 12.93 -4.39
C ARG A 81 19.01 13.94 -3.27
#